data_1349b8e634fda1243d7b065eb10fb833
#
_entry.id   1349b8e634fda1243d7b065eb10fb833
#
_cell.length_a   1.000
_cell.length_b   1.000
_cell.length_c   1.000
_cell.angle_alpha   90.00
_cell.angle_beta   90.00
_cell.angle_gamma   90.00
#
_symmetry.space_group_name_H-M   'P 1'
#
loop_
_entity.id
_entity.type
_entity.pdbx_description
1 polymer ?
#
loop_
_entity_poly.entity_id
_entity_poly.type
_entity_poly.pdbx_seq_one_letter_code
_entity_poly.pdbx_strand_id
1 'polypeptide(L)'
;MNRREEILKFIIKDFVKTAEPVASKTLAKKNKLKCSSATIRTEMNKLEKEGFLKKIHNSSGRVPLKKAYQYYISHIRNHNEKNIIDKNFKKNLREIIDKKMLSVENVINNSCKILAEMTGLVVFSSNNEANNESLKKIVISPISNNSVSVTLFTNKGRTEKKTFIFSDEVNIADITDFIKIFNKYFSGTLIKEIIPKMKSIKSMLLLHGKRIIYKAVLEIFLDFMEKHYEFYGKDKVFYYPEFQDVRRLRKVLELFDNPTQLELEINKSADNTINDVDIYISDKEKEGFFSVLSVPIYFGEEINSKIFLLGPPRMDYDKAINLLNYLKKEINNYLNVLGGEKNKCQKKSKTISSKMKTNKQIATARQKTKLKKPTTNINQK
;
A
#
# COMPACT_ATOMS: atom_id res chain seq x y z
N MET A 1 -8.65 34.77 11.48
CA MET A 1 -9.70 33.89 10.90
C MET A 1 -10.95 34.72 10.69
N ASN A 2 -11.50 34.75 9.46
CA ASN A 2 -12.71 35.51 9.18
C ASN A 2 -13.91 34.86 9.84
N ARG A 3 -14.88 35.63 10.37
CA ARG A 3 -16.11 35.12 11.04
C ARG A 3 -16.81 34.01 10.21
N ARG A 4 -16.85 34.16 8.88
CA ARG A 4 -17.46 33.20 7.95
C ARG A 4 -16.74 31.86 7.95
N GLU A 5 -15.43 31.87 7.98
CA GLU A 5 -14.58 30.66 8.06
C GLU A 5 -14.81 29.93 9.38
N GLU A 6 -14.94 30.67 10.46
CA GLU A 6 -15.21 30.11 11.77
C GLU A 6 -16.59 29.43 11.81
N ILE A 7 -17.62 30.08 11.26
CA ILE A 7 -18.96 29.51 11.14
C ILE A 7 -18.92 28.21 10.28
N LEU A 8 -18.22 28.22 9.13
CA LEU A 8 -18.08 27.04 8.28
C LEU A 8 -17.39 25.90 9.02
N LYS A 9 -16.30 26.19 9.75
CA LYS A 9 -15.60 25.18 10.58
C LYS A 9 -16.52 24.56 11.63
N PHE A 10 -17.33 25.35 12.31
CA PHE A 10 -18.26 24.83 13.30
C PHE A 10 -19.38 24.01 12.67
N ILE A 11 -19.92 24.43 11.52
CA ILE A 11 -20.92 23.64 10.79
C ILE A 11 -20.36 22.27 10.42
N ILE A 12 -19.14 22.21 9.88
CA ILE A 12 -18.51 20.94 9.52
C ILE A 12 -18.28 20.08 10.73
N LYS A 13 -17.71 20.62 11.83
CA LYS A 13 -17.47 19.87 13.06
C LYS A 13 -18.76 19.34 13.71
N ASP A 14 -19.85 20.11 13.68
CA ASP A 14 -21.14 19.67 14.23
C ASP A 14 -21.76 18.58 13.35
N PHE A 15 -21.72 18.76 12.02
CA PHE A 15 -22.23 17.77 11.07
C PHE A 15 -21.45 16.46 11.09
N VAL A 16 -20.12 16.51 11.25
CA VAL A 16 -19.27 15.31 11.40
C VAL A 16 -19.74 14.48 12.60
N LYS A 17 -20.12 15.13 13.70
CA LYS A 17 -20.53 14.44 14.93
C LYS A 17 -21.95 13.91 14.89
N THR A 18 -22.88 14.65 14.31
CA THR A 18 -24.31 14.37 14.43
C THR A 18 -24.95 13.75 13.19
N ALA A 19 -24.33 13.91 12.01
CA ALA A 19 -24.90 13.61 10.69
C ALA A 19 -26.21 14.38 10.39
N GLU A 20 -26.58 15.34 11.24
CA GLU A 20 -27.82 16.10 11.11
C GLU A 20 -27.60 17.50 10.51
N PRO A 21 -28.52 18.01 9.71
CA PRO A 21 -28.44 19.37 9.17
C PRO A 21 -28.30 20.43 10.29
N VAL A 22 -27.30 21.29 10.19
CA VAL A 22 -26.93 22.24 11.23
C VAL A 22 -27.76 23.50 11.10
N ALA A 23 -28.51 23.84 12.15
CA ALA A 23 -29.34 25.03 12.23
C ALA A 23 -28.59 26.21 12.89
N SER A 24 -28.87 27.46 12.44
CA SER A 24 -28.25 28.66 13.00
C SER A 24 -28.52 28.86 14.50
N LYS A 25 -29.72 28.48 14.96
CA LYS A 25 -30.10 28.52 16.39
C LYS A 25 -29.26 27.55 17.21
N THR A 26 -28.98 26.35 16.70
CA THR A 26 -28.16 25.34 17.35
C THR A 26 -26.70 25.80 17.47
N LEU A 27 -26.15 26.39 16.39
CA LEU A 27 -24.80 26.97 16.40
C LEU A 27 -24.67 28.12 17.39
N ALA A 28 -25.64 29.03 17.45
CA ALA A 28 -25.62 30.14 18.40
C ALA A 28 -25.62 29.68 19.86
N LYS A 29 -26.30 28.57 20.16
CA LYS A 29 -26.34 28.00 21.54
C LYS A 29 -25.08 27.19 21.90
N LYS A 30 -24.57 26.38 20.98
CA LYS A 30 -23.46 25.44 21.24
C LYS A 30 -22.08 26.09 21.19
N ASN A 31 -21.91 27.13 20.40
CA ASN A 31 -20.60 27.69 20.10
C ASN A 31 -20.42 29.08 20.71
N LYS A 32 -19.22 29.36 21.18
CA LYS A 32 -18.77 30.66 21.68
C LYS A 32 -18.69 31.74 20.60
N LEU A 33 -19.41 31.56 19.48
CA LEU A 33 -19.54 32.57 18.45
C LEU A 33 -20.29 33.77 19.05
N LYS A 34 -19.58 34.88 19.24
CA LYS A 34 -20.16 36.15 19.76
C LYS A 34 -21.03 36.82 18.70
N CYS A 35 -22.05 36.09 18.16
CA CYS A 35 -22.97 36.63 17.18
C CYS A 35 -24.36 36.01 17.30
N SER A 36 -25.37 36.76 16.86
CA SER A 36 -26.77 36.39 16.90
C SER A 36 -27.07 35.21 15.92
N SER A 37 -28.12 34.43 16.20
CA SER A 37 -28.62 33.42 15.28
C SER A 37 -29.00 34.01 13.89
N ALA A 38 -29.46 35.28 13.85
CA ALA A 38 -29.75 35.97 12.60
C ALA A 38 -28.48 36.25 11.77
N THR A 39 -27.40 36.70 12.43
CA THR A 39 -26.09 36.92 11.78
C THR A 39 -25.54 35.59 11.24
N ILE A 40 -25.59 34.49 12.03
CA ILE A 40 -25.16 33.19 11.57
C ILE A 40 -25.96 32.75 10.33
N ARG A 41 -27.29 32.93 10.34
CA ARG A 41 -28.17 32.59 9.21
C ARG A 41 -27.79 33.34 7.94
N THR A 42 -27.45 34.63 8.06
CA THR A 42 -27.00 35.46 6.94
C THR A 42 -25.70 34.93 6.33
N GLU A 43 -24.70 34.60 7.17
CA GLU A 43 -23.44 34.02 6.68
C GLU A 43 -23.63 32.62 6.09
N MET A 44 -24.51 31.76 6.67
CA MET A 44 -24.87 30.47 6.09
C MET A 44 -25.50 30.61 4.72
N ASN A 45 -26.34 31.65 4.47
CA ASN A 45 -26.94 31.91 3.15
C ASN A 45 -25.87 32.35 2.13
N LYS A 46 -24.83 33.09 2.54
CA LYS A 46 -23.72 33.43 1.66
C LYS A 46 -22.90 32.18 1.31
N LEU A 47 -22.56 31.36 2.30
CA LEU A 47 -21.87 30.08 2.10
C LEU A 47 -22.64 29.11 1.21
N GLU A 48 -23.99 29.14 1.26
CA GLU A 48 -24.83 28.36 0.37
C GLU A 48 -24.73 28.88 -1.08
N LYS A 49 -24.82 30.20 -1.30
CA LYS A 49 -24.65 30.83 -2.62
C LYS A 49 -23.26 30.55 -3.21
N GLU A 50 -22.23 30.49 -2.37
CA GLU A 50 -20.85 30.16 -2.77
C GLU A 50 -20.60 28.65 -2.99
N GLY A 51 -21.60 27.78 -2.76
CA GLY A 51 -21.52 26.35 -2.98
C GLY A 51 -20.79 25.56 -1.89
N PHE A 52 -20.60 26.14 -0.70
CA PHE A 52 -20.05 25.39 0.45
C PHE A 52 -21.12 24.60 1.19
N LEU A 53 -22.34 25.10 1.24
CA LEU A 53 -23.44 24.52 1.98
C LEU A 53 -24.64 24.25 1.06
N LYS A 54 -25.49 23.29 1.45
CA LYS A 54 -26.77 23.03 0.80
C LYS A 54 -27.88 22.99 1.83
N LYS A 55 -29.02 23.58 1.49
CA LYS A 55 -30.28 23.46 2.23
C LYS A 55 -31.01 22.20 1.80
N ILE A 56 -31.50 21.40 2.76
CA ILE A 56 -32.24 20.17 2.44
C ILE A 56 -33.72 20.51 2.23
N HIS A 57 -34.31 21.28 3.16
CA HIS A 57 -35.69 21.74 3.10
C HIS A 57 -35.79 23.21 3.51
N ASN A 58 -36.86 23.90 3.16
CA ASN A 58 -37.03 25.34 3.39
C ASN A 58 -36.91 25.80 4.86
N SER A 59 -37.22 24.96 5.82
CA SER A 59 -37.12 25.21 7.27
C SER A 59 -35.92 24.54 7.95
N SER A 60 -35.15 23.75 7.21
CA SER A 60 -34.09 22.90 7.77
C SER A 60 -32.75 23.63 7.88
N GLY A 61 -31.81 23.01 8.64
CA GLY A 61 -30.41 23.43 8.71
C GLY A 61 -29.69 23.31 7.36
N ARG A 62 -28.39 23.47 7.41
CA ARG A 62 -27.49 23.35 6.25
C ARG A 62 -26.59 22.14 6.39
N VAL A 63 -26.29 21.48 5.26
CA VAL A 63 -25.30 20.39 5.18
C VAL A 63 -24.09 20.84 4.36
N PRO A 64 -22.87 20.46 4.75
CA PRO A 64 -21.67 20.74 3.99
C PRO A 64 -21.65 20.01 2.65
N LEU A 65 -21.12 20.65 1.61
CA LEU A 65 -20.84 20.07 0.31
C LEU A 65 -19.34 19.73 0.17
N LYS A 66 -18.93 19.05 -0.89
CA LYS A 66 -17.53 18.68 -1.21
C LYS A 66 -16.59 19.88 -1.00
N LYS A 67 -16.94 21.05 -1.55
CA LYS A 67 -16.16 22.29 -1.42
C LYS A 67 -15.91 22.72 0.02
N ALA A 68 -16.86 22.48 0.93
CA ALA A 68 -16.70 22.77 2.36
C ALA A 68 -15.65 21.87 3.00
N TYR A 69 -15.68 20.59 2.71
CA TYR A 69 -14.70 19.63 3.23
C TYR A 69 -13.30 19.92 2.66
N GLN A 70 -13.17 20.21 1.36
CA GLN A 70 -11.89 20.59 0.75
C GLN A 70 -11.30 21.83 1.41
N TYR A 71 -12.13 22.85 1.63
CA TYR A 71 -11.73 24.06 2.34
C TYR A 71 -11.30 23.76 3.79
N TYR A 72 -12.08 22.98 4.52
CA TYR A 72 -11.78 22.58 5.88
C TYR A 72 -10.43 21.84 5.97
N ILE A 73 -10.22 20.88 5.09
CA ILE A 73 -8.99 20.08 5.00
C ILE A 73 -7.78 20.96 4.71
N SER A 74 -7.88 21.92 3.77
CA SER A 74 -6.77 22.83 3.46
C SER A 74 -6.38 23.72 4.66
N HIS A 75 -7.31 23.96 5.58
CA HIS A 75 -7.09 24.77 6.79
C HIS A 75 -6.64 23.94 8.01
N ILE A 76 -6.79 22.61 8.00
CA ILE A 76 -6.21 21.73 9.01
C ILE A 76 -4.68 21.86 9.08
N ARG A 77 -4.03 22.11 7.93
CA ARG A 77 -2.57 22.33 7.84
C ARG A 77 -2.03 23.38 8.82
N ASN A 78 -2.83 24.40 9.15
CA ASN A 78 -2.40 25.55 9.93
C ASN A 78 -2.63 25.40 11.45
N HIS A 79 -3.32 24.36 11.86
CA HIS A 79 -3.60 24.07 13.27
C HIS A 79 -2.97 22.76 13.70
N ASN A 80 -1.67 22.81 14.05
CA ASN A 80 -1.00 21.80 14.88
C ASN A 80 -1.59 21.84 16.32
N GLU A 81 -2.90 21.65 16.44
CA GLU A 81 -3.44 21.20 17.71
C GLU A 81 -2.79 19.83 17.97
N LYS A 82 -2.10 19.72 19.10
CA LYS A 82 -1.52 18.47 19.61
C LYS A 82 -2.65 17.45 19.76
N ASN A 83 -3.09 16.86 18.65
CA ASN A 83 -4.09 15.80 18.69
C ASN A 83 -3.44 14.60 19.38
N ILE A 84 -3.85 14.37 20.60
CA ILE A 84 -3.38 13.26 21.42
C ILE A 84 -3.92 11.99 20.75
N ILE A 85 -3.03 11.28 20.06
CA ILE A 85 -3.34 9.97 19.53
C ILE A 85 -3.68 9.07 20.74
N ASP A 86 -4.78 8.34 20.63
CA ASP A 86 -5.27 7.45 21.66
C ASP A 86 -4.15 6.53 22.18
N LYS A 87 -4.01 6.47 23.50
CA LYS A 87 -2.98 5.65 24.17
C LYS A 87 -3.15 4.17 23.84
N ASN A 88 -4.39 3.71 23.67
CA ASN A 88 -4.68 2.32 23.33
C ASN A 88 -4.23 2.01 21.88
N PHE A 89 -4.44 2.93 20.93
CA PHE A 89 -3.94 2.78 19.57
C PHE A 89 -2.42 2.63 19.55
N LYS A 90 -1.71 3.51 20.25
CA LYS A 90 -0.24 3.43 20.36
C LYS A 90 0.23 2.12 20.97
N LYS A 91 -0.43 1.65 22.02
CA LYS A 91 -0.11 0.41 22.70
C LYS A 91 -0.31 -0.79 21.78
N ASN A 92 -1.51 -0.93 21.19
CA ASN A 92 -1.85 -2.04 20.31
C ASN A 92 -0.95 -2.11 19.07
N LEU A 93 -0.61 -0.96 18.48
CA LEU A 93 0.29 -0.92 17.34
C LEU A 93 1.71 -1.34 17.72
N ARG A 94 2.23 -0.90 18.87
CA ARG A 94 3.54 -1.33 19.37
C ARG A 94 3.58 -2.82 19.68
N GLU A 95 2.56 -3.37 20.30
CA GLU A 95 2.47 -4.81 20.55
C GLU A 95 2.54 -5.67 19.28
N ILE A 96 2.07 -5.15 18.13
CA ILE A 96 2.22 -5.82 16.84
C ILE A 96 3.66 -5.68 16.34
N ILE A 97 4.20 -4.47 16.36
CA ILE A 97 5.54 -4.17 15.83
C ILE A 97 6.63 -4.87 16.62
N ASP A 98 6.46 -4.99 17.94
CA ASP A 98 7.44 -5.62 18.85
C ASP A 98 7.47 -7.16 18.76
N LYS A 99 6.51 -7.79 18.07
CA LYS A 99 6.55 -9.23 17.79
C LYS A 99 7.64 -9.57 16.79
N LYS A 100 8.77 -10.06 17.27
CA LYS A 100 10.04 -10.29 16.52
C LYS A 100 9.96 -11.26 15.32
N MET A 101 8.83 -11.90 15.04
CA MET A 101 8.69 -12.94 14.00
C MET A 101 7.53 -12.71 13.02
N LEU A 102 7.12 -11.46 12.80
CA LEU A 102 6.08 -11.18 11.82
C LEU A 102 6.69 -10.81 10.46
N SER A 103 6.09 -11.29 9.39
CA SER A 103 6.39 -10.77 8.04
C SER A 103 5.94 -9.30 7.93
N VAL A 104 6.55 -8.55 7.01
CA VAL A 104 6.18 -7.15 6.73
C VAL A 104 4.68 -7.05 6.42
N GLU A 105 4.16 -7.97 5.61
CA GLU A 105 2.73 -8.05 5.27
C GLU A 105 1.86 -8.20 6.52
N ASN A 106 2.22 -9.11 7.42
CA ASN A 106 1.47 -9.31 8.66
C ASN A 106 1.47 -8.07 9.56
N VAL A 107 2.56 -7.30 9.58
CA VAL A 107 2.61 -6.03 10.33
C VAL A 107 1.66 -5.01 9.70
N ILE A 108 1.66 -4.86 8.37
CA ILE A 108 0.77 -3.95 7.65
C ILE A 108 -0.69 -4.38 7.88
N ASN A 109 -1.00 -5.65 7.67
CA ASN A 109 -2.35 -6.19 7.76
C ASN A 109 -2.96 -6.05 9.17
N ASN A 110 -2.21 -6.41 10.20
CA ASN A 110 -2.64 -6.23 11.58
C ASN A 110 -2.79 -4.75 11.95
N SER A 111 -1.93 -3.88 11.42
CA SER A 111 -2.03 -2.43 11.62
C SER A 111 -3.29 -1.86 10.97
N CYS A 112 -3.63 -2.32 9.75
CA CYS A 112 -4.87 -1.95 9.06
C CYS A 112 -6.12 -2.40 9.83
N LYS A 113 -6.09 -3.60 10.41
CA LYS A 113 -7.18 -4.12 11.24
C LYS A 113 -7.44 -3.24 12.47
N ILE A 114 -6.39 -2.88 13.21
CA ILE A 114 -6.52 -1.96 14.36
C ILE A 114 -7.04 -0.59 13.91
N LEU A 115 -6.53 -0.07 12.78
CA LEU A 115 -6.98 1.21 12.27
C LEU A 115 -8.48 1.19 11.93
N ALA A 116 -8.99 0.09 11.33
CA ALA A 116 -10.41 -0.09 11.03
C ALA A 116 -11.26 -0.14 12.31
N GLU A 117 -10.80 -0.84 13.34
CA GLU A 117 -11.48 -0.90 14.64
C GLU A 117 -11.53 0.47 15.34
N MET A 118 -10.42 1.20 15.34
CA MET A 118 -10.31 2.49 16.03
C MET A 118 -11.02 3.65 15.32
N THR A 119 -11.12 3.59 14.00
CA THR A 119 -11.78 4.64 13.21
C THR A 119 -13.25 4.35 12.95
N GLY A 120 -13.65 3.06 13.00
CA GLY A 120 -14.96 2.61 12.54
C GLY A 120 -15.14 2.74 11.03
N LEU A 121 -14.04 2.87 10.25
CA LEU A 121 -14.05 3.05 8.80
C LEU A 121 -13.51 1.78 8.12
N VAL A 122 -13.73 1.68 6.81
CA VAL A 122 -13.12 0.62 6.00
C VAL A 122 -11.66 0.98 5.77
N VAL A 123 -10.76 0.05 6.04
CA VAL A 123 -9.34 0.17 5.74
C VAL A 123 -8.97 -0.89 4.73
N PHE A 124 -8.16 -0.54 3.75
CA PHE A 124 -7.56 -1.54 2.86
C PHE A 124 -6.12 -1.18 2.54
N SER A 125 -5.33 -2.20 2.24
CA SER A 125 -3.95 -2.06 1.80
C SER A 125 -3.79 -2.59 0.39
N SER A 126 -2.94 -1.93 -0.41
CA SER A 126 -2.45 -2.47 -1.68
C SER A 126 -0.98 -2.82 -1.54
N ASN A 127 -0.61 -4.03 -1.95
CA ASN A 127 0.78 -4.44 -2.01
C ASN A 127 1.31 -4.26 -3.44
N ASN A 128 2.40 -3.51 -3.56
CA ASN A 128 3.02 -3.19 -4.85
C ASN A 128 4.40 -3.86 -5.01
N GLU A 129 4.61 -4.99 -4.34
CA GLU A 129 5.92 -5.62 -4.17
C GLU A 129 6.51 -6.19 -5.46
N ALA A 130 5.66 -6.62 -6.42
CA ALA A 130 6.10 -7.31 -7.63
C ALA A 130 7.07 -6.49 -8.51
N ASN A 131 6.92 -5.17 -8.55
CA ASN A 131 7.70 -4.32 -9.46
C ASN A 131 9.20 -4.26 -9.13
N ASN A 132 9.57 -4.47 -7.87
CA ASN A 132 10.93 -4.27 -7.36
C ASN A 132 11.58 -5.59 -6.89
N GLU A 133 10.99 -6.70 -7.30
CA GLU A 133 11.55 -8.02 -7.06
C GLU A 133 12.14 -8.59 -8.35
N SER A 134 13.22 -9.35 -8.19
CA SER A 134 13.81 -10.10 -9.30
C SER A 134 13.47 -11.58 -9.19
N LEU A 135 13.29 -12.22 -10.33
CA LEU A 135 13.08 -13.65 -10.41
C LEU A 135 14.32 -14.38 -9.87
N LYS A 136 14.14 -15.24 -8.89
CA LYS A 136 15.19 -16.17 -8.45
C LYS A 136 15.17 -17.43 -9.29
N LYS A 137 14.00 -18.06 -9.43
CA LYS A 137 13.78 -19.23 -10.29
C LYS A 137 12.29 -19.51 -10.44
N ILE A 138 11.95 -20.25 -11.48
CA ILE A 138 10.68 -20.98 -11.60
C ILE A 138 10.94 -22.45 -11.40
N VAL A 139 10.01 -23.14 -10.74
CA VAL A 139 9.96 -24.59 -10.62
C VAL A 139 8.61 -25.06 -11.15
N ILE A 140 8.63 -26.05 -12.04
CA ILE A 140 7.41 -26.70 -12.50
C ILE A 140 7.48 -28.17 -12.04
N SER A 141 6.41 -28.61 -11.37
CA SER A 141 6.29 -29.96 -10.83
C SER A 141 5.10 -30.64 -11.49
N PRO A 142 5.28 -31.73 -12.25
CA PRO A 142 4.15 -32.49 -12.76
C PRO A 142 3.36 -33.09 -11.59
N ILE A 143 2.02 -33.02 -11.69
CA ILE A 143 1.09 -33.59 -10.72
C ILE A 143 0.47 -34.85 -11.34
N SER A 144 0.10 -34.79 -12.63
CA SER A 144 -0.42 -35.90 -13.44
C SER A 144 0.02 -35.72 -14.89
N ASN A 145 -0.40 -36.60 -15.79
CA ASN A 145 -0.06 -36.52 -17.22
C ASN A 145 -0.56 -35.23 -17.87
N ASN A 146 -1.61 -34.59 -17.34
CA ASN A 146 -2.21 -33.40 -17.90
C ASN A 146 -2.25 -32.22 -16.91
N SER A 147 -1.55 -32.29 -15.78
CA SER A 147 -1.52 -31.20 -14.82
C SER A 147 -0.15 -30.94 -14.24
N VAL A 148 0.17 -29.65 -14.09
CA VAL A 148 1.44 -29.19 -13.53
C VAL A 148 1.22 -28.11 -12.48
N SER A 149 2.08 -28.09 -11.47
CA SER A 149 2.20 -26.98 -10.54
C SER A 149 3.38 -26.11 -10.93
N VAL A 150 3.14 -24.85 -11.18
CA VAL A 150 4.18 -23.82 -11.44
C VAL A 150 4.39 -23.03 -10.17
N THR A 151 5.64 -22.92 -9.71
CA THR A 151 6.00 -22.11 -8.54
C THR A 151 7.08 -21.12 -8.94
N LEU A 152 6.80 -19.84 -8.72
CA LEU A 152 7.70 -18.73 -8.92
C LEU A 152 8.36 -18.37 -7.58
N PHE A 153 9.67 -18.15 -7.58
CA PHE A 153 10.44 -17.70 -6.42
C PHE A 153 11.15 -16.38 -6.74
N THR A 154 11.07 -15.41 -5.82
CA THR A 154 11.77 -14.14 -5.96
C THR A 154 13.01 -14.07 -5.07
N ASN A 155 13.84 -13.06 -5.31
CA ASN A 155 15.03 -12.76 -4.50
C ASN A 155 14.70 -12.32 -3.08
N LYS A 156 13.47 -11.80 -2.83
CA LYS A 156 12.99 -11.41 -1.49
C LYS A 156 12.33 -12.57 -0.73
N GLY A 157 12.22 -13.75 -1.36
CA GLY A 157 11.63 -14.96 -0.75
C GLY A 157 10.11 -15.10 -0.95
N ARG A 158 9.50 -14.19 -1.70
CA ARG A 158 8.09 -14.31 -2.09
C ARG A 158 7.95 -15.48 -3.05
N THR A 159 6.84 -16.19 -2.93
CA THR A 159 6.52 -17.35 -3.78
C THR A 159 5.09 -17.23 -4.27
N GLU A 160 4.87 -17.52 -5.54
CA GLU A 160 3.55 -17.67 -6.13
C GLU A 160 3.44 -19.07 -6.69
N LYS A 161 2.32 -19.75 -6.43
CA LYS A 161 2.08 -21.13 -6.87
C LYS A 161 0.72 -21.23 -7.53
N LYS A 162 0.72 -21.74 -8.77
CA LYS A 162 -0.51 -21.98 -9.53
C LYS A 162 -0.50 -23.39 -10.13
N THR A 163 -1.65 -24.06 -10.11
CA THR A 163 -1.81 -25.37 -10.75
C THR A 163 -2.57 -25.19 -12.06
N PHE A 164 -2.02 -25.74 -13.11
CA PHE A 164 -2.61 -25.74 -14.45
C PHE A 164 -3.05 -27.14 -14.84
N ILE A 165 -4.23 -27.25 -15.42
CA ILE A 165 -4.77 -28.48 -16.00
C ILE A 165 -4.86 -28.23 -17.51
N PHE A 166 -4.33 -29.16 -18.29
CA PHE A 166 -4.31 -29.08 -19.74
C PHE A 166 -5.26 -30.09 -20.37
N SER A 167 -5.76 -29.79 -21.56
CA SER A 167 -6.59 -30.72 -22.34
C SER A 167 -5.80 -31.91 -22.87
N ASP A 168 -4.50 -31.72 -23.12
CA ASP A 168 -3.60 -32.69 -23.70
C ASP A 168 -2.52 -33.11 -22.69
N GLU A 169 -1.93 -34.27 -22.90
CA GLU A 169 -0.79 -34.72 -22.11
C GLU A 169 0.43 -33.83 -22.33
N VAL A 170 1.09 -33.49 -21.24
CA VAL A 170 2.29 -32.63 -21.27
C VAL A 170 3.53 -33.50 -21.04
N ASN A 171 4.45 -33.47 -21.99
CA ASN A 171 5.69 -34.25 -21.86
C ASN A 171 6.60 -33.62 -20.79
N ILE A 172 6.99 -34.42 -19.80
CA ILE A 172 7.86 -33.98 -18.68
C ILE A 172 9.22 -33.50 -19.19
N ALA A 173 9.77 -34.12 -20.26
CA ALA A 173 11.03 -33.70 -20.84
C ALA A 173 10.95 -32.25 -21.37
N ASP A 174 9.85 -31.91 -22.07
CA ASP A 174 9.62 -30.57 -22.60
C ASP A 174 9.48 -29.51 -21.49
N ILE A 175 8.83 -29.90 -20.37
CA ILE A 175 8.73 -29.04 -19.18
C ILE A 175 10.13 -28.76 -18.63
N THR A 176 10.92 -29.81 -18.45
CA THR A 176 12.25 -29.71 -17.85
C THR A 176 13.18 -28.81 -18.68
N ASP A 177 13.16 -28.97 -20.01
CA ASP A 177 13.97 -28.16 -20.91
C ASP A 177 13.51 -26.71 -20.96
N PHE A 178 12.20 -26.48 -20.97
CA PHE A 178 11.66 -25.13 -20.89
C PHE A 178 12.13 -24.41 -19.63
N ILE A 179 12.05 -25.08 -18.47
CA ILE A 179 12.48 -24.48 -17.18
C ILE A 179 13.97 -24.16 -17.21
N LYS A 180 14.82 -25.05 -17.69
CA LYS A 180 16.26 -24.84 -17.78
C LYS A 180 16.56 -23.59 -18.61
N ILE A 181 15.97 -23.50 -19.81
CA ILE A 181 16.11 -22.35 -20.71
C ILE A 181 15.58 -21.10 -20.03
N PHE A 182 14.35 -21.14 -19.51
CA PHE A 182 13.71 -19.99 -18.88
C PHE A 182 14.53 -19.45 -17.72
N ASN A 183 14.93 -20.29 -16.76
CA ASN A 183 15.74 -19.88 -15.63
C ASN A 183 17.11 -19.33 -16.05
N LYS A 184 17.73 -19.88 -17.10
CA LYS A 184 19.00 -19.37 -17.64
C LYS A 184 18.90 -17.95 -18.13
N TYR A 185 17.79 -17.58 -18.80
CA TYR A 185 17.63 -16.25 -19.41
C TYR A 185 17.02 -15.22 -18.46
N PHE A 186 16.19 -15.65 -17.51
CA PHE A 186 15.39 -14.73 -16.70
C PHE A 186 15.77 -14.66 -15.21
N SER A 187 16.63 -15.57 -14.71
CA SER A 187 17.09 -15.46 -13.32
C SER A 187 17.85 -14.15 -13.09
N GLY A 188 17.47 -13.42 -12.03
CA GLY A 188 18.00 -12.09 -11.74
C GLY A 188 17.31 -10.93 -12.45
N THR A 189 16.40 -11.21 -13.41
CA THR A 189 15.60 -10.17 -14.09
C THR A 189 14.50 -9.64 -13.18
N LEU A 190 14.25 -8.32 -13.21
CA LEU A 190 13.11 -7.73 -12.50
C LEU A 190 11.80 -8.30 -13.04
N ILE A 191 10.88 -8.62 -12.14
CA ILE A 191 9.58 -9.25 -12.51
C ILE A 191 8.84 -8.43 -13.57
N LYS A 192 8.80 -7.09 -13.42
CA LYS A 192 8.16 -6.17 -14.39
C LYS A 192 8.74 -6.25 -15.80
N GLU A 193 9.99 -6.69 -15.95
CA GLU A 193 10.68 -6.79 -17.25
C GLU A 193 10.52 -8.17 -17.89
N ILE A 194 10.06 -9.17 -17.13
CA ILE A 194 10.00 -10.56 -17.64
C ILE A 194 9.00 -10.69 -18.78
N ILE A 195 7.78 -10.16 -18.63
CA ILE A 195 6.76 -10.27 -19.67
C ILE A 195 7.18 -9.60 -20.98
N PRO A 196 7.68 -8.34 -20.99
CA PRO A 196 8.25 -7.74 -22.21
C PRO A 196 9.36 -8.57 -22.82
N LYS A 197 10.31 -9.06 -22.02
CA LYS A 197 11.42 -9.90 -22.48
C LYS A 197 10.95 -11.27 -23.01
N MET A 198 9.97 -11.91 -22.36
CA MET A 198 9.36 -13.14 -22.86
C MET A 198 8.73 -12.96 -24.24
N LYS A 199 8.07 -11.81 -24.47
CA LYS A 199 7.48 -11.50 -25.78
C LYS A 199 8.55 -11.34 -26.87
N SER A 200 9.70 -10.74 -26.56
CA SER A 200 10.79 -10.54 -27.52
C SER A 200 11.47 -11.85 -27.94
N ILE A 201 11.53 -12.85 -27.06
CA ILE A 201 12.14 -14.17 -27.37
C ILE A 201 11.09 -15.27 -27.56
N LYS A 202 9.84 -14.89 -27.81
CA LYS A 202 8.71 -15.83 -27.93
C LYS A 202 8.96 -16.92 -28.96
N SER A 203 9.49 -16.57 -30.14
CA SER A 203 9.82 -17.53 -31.23
C SER A 203 10.78 -18.61 -30.72
N MET A 204 11.82 -18.23 -30.00
CA MET A 204 12.79 -19.15 -29.42
C MET A 204 12.18 -20.08 -28.38
N LEU A 205 11.32 -19.55 -27.50
CA LEU A 205 10.65 -20.33 -26.47
C LEU A 205 9.59 -21.28 -27.04
N LEU A 206 9.06 -21.00 -28.22
CA LEU A 206 8.02 -21.81 -28.88
C LEU A 206 8.56 -22.87 -29.84
N LEU A 207 9.86 -22.88 -30.16
CA LEU A 207 10.49 -23.75 -31.17
C LEU A 207 10.32 -25.27 -30.94
N HIS A 208 9.78 -25.71 -29.80
CA HIS A 208 9.70 -27.13 -29.44
C HIS A 208 8.31 -27.55 -28.94
N GLY A 209 7.22 -27.05 -29.51
CA GLY A 209 5.87 -27.45 -29.08
C GLY A 209 5.43 -26.95 -27.70
N LYS A 210 6.21 -26.10 -27.07
CA LYS A 210 6.10 -25.65 -25.66
C LYS A 210 5.08 -24.53 -25.44
N ARG A 211 4.13 -24.35 -26.36
CA ARG A 211 3.14 -23.26 -26.34
C ARG A 211 2.29 -23.25 -25.07
N ILE A 212 1.93 -24.43 -24.58
CA ILE A 212 1.09 -24.59 -23.40
C ILE A 212 1.85 -24.16 -22.14
N ILE A 213 3.10 -24.61 -22.00
CA ILE A 213 3.98 -24.25 -20.86
C ILE A 213 4.27 -22.75 -20.86
N TYR A 214 4.55 -22.17 -22.04
CA TYR A 214 4.74 -20.72 -22.18
C TYR A 214 3.54 -19.93 -21.69
N LYS A 215 2.29 -20.37 -22.03
CA LYS A 215 1.07 -19.72 -21.55
C LYS A 215 0.93 -19.83 -20.02
N ALA A 216 1.17 -21.01 -19.45
CA ALA A 216 1.10 -21.22 -18.01
C ALA A 216 2.09 -20.33 -17.25
N VAL A 217 3.33 -20.22 -17.77
CA VAL A 217 4.35 -19.37 -17.18
C VAL A 217 3.99 -17.88 -17.34
N LEU A 218 3.46 -17.47 -18.48
CA LEU A 218 3.00 -16.09 -18.69
C LEU A 218 1.88 -15.72 -17.70
N GLU A 219 0.92 -16.62 -17.51
CA GLU A 219 -0.23 -16.39 -16.63
C GLU A 219 0.19 -16.24 -15.16
N ILE A 220 1.14 -17.07 -14.66
CA ILE A 220 1.63 -16.94 -13.29
C ILE A 220 2.35 -15.59 -13.07
N PHE A 221 3.04 -15.06 -14.09
CA PHE A 221 3.64 -13.73 -13.99
C PHE A 221 2.60 -12.60 -14.02
N LEU A 222 1.54 -12.76 -14.81
CA LEU A 222 0.43 -11.79 -14.80
C LEU A 222 -0.24 -11.73 -13.44
N ASP A 223 -0.56 -12.89 -12.84
CA ASP A 223 -1.15 -12.98 -11.51
C ASP A 223 -0.19 -12.43 -10.44
N PHE A 224 1.10 -12.77 -10.52
CA PHE A 224 2.11 -12.26 -9.58
C PHE A 224 2.24 -10.74 -9.63
N MET A 225 2.05 -10.12 -10.81
CA MET A 225 2.09 -8.67 -11.00
C MET A 225 0.77 -7.99 -10.64
N GLU A 226 -0.30 -8.74 -10.49
CA GLU A 226 -1.56 -8.19 -10.05
C GLU A 226 -1.44 -7.66 -8.62
N LYS A 227 -2.01 -6.47 -8.40
CA LYS A 227 -2.01 -5.89 -7.07
C LYS A 227 -2.97 -6.66 -6.18
N HIS A 228 -2.47 -7.11 -5.05
CA HIS A 228 -3.30 -7.71 -4.02
C HIS A 228 -3.81 -6.63 -3.08
N TYR A 229 -5.13 -6.69 -2.80
CA TYR A 229 -5.79 -5.79 -1.87
C TYR A 229 -6.38 -6.58 -0.73
N GLU A 230 -6.13 -6.14 0.48
CA GLU A 230 -6.74 -6.70 1.68
C GLU A 230 -7.62 -5.67 2.36
N PHE A 231 -8.85 -6.04 2.67
CA PHE A 231 -9.87 -5.15 3.24
C PHE A 231 -10.19 -5.54 4.68
N TYR A 232 -10.32 -4.52 5.54
CA TYR A 232 -10.69 -4.65 6.96
C TYR A 232 -11.88 -3.75 7.27
N GLY A 233 -12.84 -4.27 8.02
CA GLY A 233 -14.02 -3.53 8.41
C GLY A 233 -14.98 -3.21 7.26
N LYS A 234 -15.13 -4.09 6.25
CA LYS A 234 -16.13 -3.91 5.17
C LYS A 234 -17.54 -3.72 5.70
N ASP A 235 -17.86 -4.34 6.83
CA ASP A 235 -19.12 -4.21 7.56
C ASP A 235 -19.38 -2.78 8.07
N LYS A 236 -18.34 -1.98 8.27
CA LYS A 236 -18.45 -0.61 8.77
C LYS A 236 -19.31 0.30 7.88
N VAL A 237 -19.39 0.02 6.58
CA VAL A 237 -20.25 0.80 5.67
C VAL A 237 -21.74 0.79 6.07
N PHE A 238 -22.21 -0.27 6.70
CA PHE A 238 -23.59 -0.41 7.13
C PHE A 238 -23.98 0.50 8.32
N TYR A 239 -22.99 0.99 9.07
CA TYR A 239 -23.22 1.85 10.24
C TYR A 239 -23.38 3.33 9.89
N TYR A 240 -23.09 3.71 8.65
CA TYR A 240 -23.17 5.11 8.22
C TYR A 240 -24.49 5.42 7.50
N PRO A 241 -25.26 6.42 7.97
CA PRO A 241 -26.51 6.82 7.31
C PRO A 241 -26.36 7.15 5.83
N GLU A 242 -25.19 7.65 5.41
CA GLU A 242 -24.89 7.98 4.03
C GLU A 242 -24.96 6.79 3.09
N PHE A 243 -24.71 5.59 3.60
CA PHE A 243 -24.68 4.33 2.84
C PHE A 243 -25.94 3.48 3.03
N GLN A 244 -26.97 3.97 3.77
CA GLN A 244 -28.23 3.24 3.93
C GLN A 244 -29.09 3.26 2.66
N ASP A 245 -28.88 4.21 1.74
CA ASP A 245 -29.50 4.15 0.42
C ASP A 245 -28.90 2.98 -0.39
N VAL A 246 -29.76 2.07 -0.86
CA VAL A 246 -29.35 0.83 -1.55
C VAL A 246 -28.46 1.11 -2.76
N ARG A 247 -28.72 2.19 -3.52
CA ARG A 247 -27.94 2.55 -4.70
C ARG A 247 -26.53 3.02 -4.32
N ARG A 248 -26.41 3.77 -3.23
CA ARG A 248 -25.09 4.22 -2.71
C ARG A 248 -24.32 3.08 -2.10
N LEU A 249 -24.98 2.23 -1.32
CA LEU A 249 -24.37 1.04 -0.75
C LEU A 249 -23.81 0.13 -1.85
N ARG A 250 -24.63 -0.15 -2.88
CA ARG A 250 -24.18 -0.96 -4.02
C ARG A 250 -22.93 -0.40 -4.68
N LYS A 251 -22.86 0.92 -4.92
CA LYS A 251 -21.68 1.56 -5.49
C LYS A 251 -20.45 1.40 -4.61
N VAL A 252 -20.58 1.53 -3.29
CA VAL A 252 -19.45 1.32 -2.37
C VAL A 252 -19.01 -0.14 -2.37
N LEU A 253 -19.93 -1.10 -2.44
CA LEU A 253 -19.60 -2.52 -2.54
C LEU A 253 -18.90 -2.84 -3.86
N GLU A 254 -19.32 -2.25 -4.99
CA GLU A 254 -18.66 -2.38 -6.29
C GLU A 254 -17.19 -1.88 -6.25
N LEU A 255 -16.86 -0.91 -5.38
CA LEU A 255 -15.47 -0.47 -5.19
C LEU A 255 -14.59 -1.55 -4.53
N PHE A 256 -15.19 -2.42 -3.70
CA PHE A 256 -14.45 -3.52 -3.07
C PHE A 256 -14.16 -4.66 -4.05
N ASP A 257 -14.99 -4.80 -5.09
CA ASP A 257 -14.79 -5.79 -6.15
C ASP A 257 -13.78 -5.29 -7.21
N ASN A 258 -13.61 -3.97 -7.34
CA ASN A 258 -12.71 -3.34 -8.31
C ASN A 258 -11.73 -2.33 -7.66
N PRO A 259 -10.90 -2.76 -6.69
CA PRO A 259 -10.04 -1.86 -5.92
C PRO A 259 -8.94 -1.21 -6.76
N THR A 260 -8.48 -1.86 -7.82
CA THR A 260 -7.49 -1.30 -8.74
C THR A 260 -8.01 -0.06 -9.45
N GLN A 261 -9.27 -0.10 -9.91
CA GLN A 261 -9.91 1.05 -10.54
C GLN A 261 -10.08 2.19 -9.54
N LEU A 262 -10.52 1.89 -8.32
CA LEU A 262 -10.63 2.87 -7.24
C LEU A 262 -9.29 3.56 -6.95
N GLU A 263 -8.19 2.80 -6.86
CA GLU A 263 -6.86 3.38 -6.64
C GLU A 263 -6.44 4.29 -7.80
N LEU A 264 -6.73 3.90 -9.04
CA LEU A 264 -6.43 4.74 -10.21
C LEU A 264 -7.20 6.06 -10.19
N GLU A 265 -8.47 6.04 -9.81
CA GLU A 265 -9.31 7.23 -9.67
C GLU A 265 -8.79 8.16 -8.56
N ILE A 266 -8.44 7.60 -7.40
CA ILE A 266 -7.84 8.34 -6.28
C ILE A 266 -6.55 9.01 -6.72
N ASN A 267 -5.64 8.28 -7.39
CA ASN A 267 -4.35 8.82 -7.82
C ASN A 267 -4.48 9.92 -8.88
N LYS A 268 -5.50 9.87 -9.75
CA LYS A 268 -5.76 10.90 -10.76
C LYS A 268 -6.40 12.17 -10.19
N SER A 269 -7.16 12.04 -9.12
CA SER A 269 -8.06 13.07 -8.62
C SER A 269 -7.75 13.46 -7.16
N ALA A 270 -6.56 13.14 -6.64
CA ALA A 270 -6.17 13.53 -5.29
C ALA A 270 -6.25 15.06 -5.13
N ASP A 271 -7.32 15.52 -4.48
CA ASP A 271 -7.65 16.95 -4.38
C ASP A 271 -6.69 17.70 -3.47
N ASN A 272 -6.15 17.02 -2.46
CA ASN A 272 -5.26 17.61 -1.47
C ASN A 272 -4.30 16.56 -0.88
N THR A 273 -3.05 16.95 -0.68
CA THR A 273 -2.07 16.17 0.08
C THR A 273 -1.68 16.91 1.34
N ILE A 274 -1.82 16.30 2.52
CA ILE A 274 -1.45 16.86 3.81
C ILE A 274 -0.53 15.89 4.53
N ASN A 275 0.70 16.31 4.82
CA ASN A 275 1.70 15.49 5.51
C ASN A 275 1.83 14.09 4.86
N ASP A 276 1.94 14.03 3.53
CA ASP A 276 1.99 12.81 2.72
C ASP A 276 0.72 11.92 2.79
N VAL A 277 -0.40 12.44 3.29
CA VAL A 277 -1.71 11.80 3.20
C VAL A 277 -2.43 12.39 1.99
N ASP A 278 -2.70 11.56 0.99
CA ASP A 278 -3.53 11.94 -0.13
C ASP A 278 -5.00 11.84 0.26
N ILE A 279 -5.80 12.83 -0.13
CA ILE A 279 -7.20 12.93 0.24
C ILE A 279 -8.03 13.05 -1.04
N TYR A 280 -8.95 12.11 -1.20
CA TYR A 280 -9.92 12.08 -2.28
C TYR A 280 -11.34 12.18 -1.74
N ILE A 281 -12.16 13.04 -2.33
CA ILE A 281 -13.59 13.17 -2.03
C ILE A 281 -14.34 12.97 -3.33
N SER A 282 -15.16 11.91 -3.41
CA SER A 282 -15.96 11.61 -4.59
C SER A 282 -17.00 12.69 -4.90
N ASP A 283 -17.43 12.78 -6.15
CA ASP A 283 -18.49 13.72 -6.54
C ASP A 283 -19.88 13.12 -6.24
N LYS A 284 -20.75 13.92 -5.60
CA LYS A 284 -22.04 13.45 -5.07
C LYS A 284 -22.99 12.89 -6.14
N GLU A 285 -22.86 13.37 -7.38
CA GLU A 285 -23.84 13.06 -8.43
C GLU A 285 -23.48 11.82 -9.27
N LYS A 286 -22.18 11.49 -9.39
CA LYS A 286 -21.69 10.45 -10.31
C LYS A 286 -21.32 9.12 -9.67
N GLU A 287 -20.80 9.11 -8.43
CA GLU A 287 -19.99 7.96 -7.93
C GLU A 287 -20.41 7.41 -6.56
N GLY A 288 -21.50 7.93 -5.95
CA GLY A 288 -21.72 7.66 -4.54
C GLY A 288 -20.83 8.56 -3.67
N PHE A 289 -21.35 9.08 -2.58
CA PHE A 289 -20.70 10.11 -1.77
C PHE A 289 -19.80 9.47 -0.71
N PHE A 290 -18.52 9.30 -1.01
CA PHE A 290 -17.51 8.75 -0.09
C PHE A 290 -16.23 9.58 -0.12
N SER A 291 -15.36 9.38 0.85
CA SER A 291 -14.01 9.93 0.89
C SER A 291 -12.99 8.83 1.14
N VAL A 292 -11.80 8.99 0.58
CA VAL A 292 -10.67 8.10 0.81
C VAL A 292 -9.45 8.93 1.20
N LEU A 293 -8.78 8.49 2.26
CA LEU A 293 -7.45 8.97 2.62
C LEU A 293 -6.44 7.86 2.32
N SER A 294 -5.26 8.21 1.85
CA SER A 294 -4.23 7.20 1.61
C SER A 294 -2.83 7.66 1.98
N VAL A 295 -2.01 6.71 2.42
CA VAL A 295 -0.60 6.94 2.75
C VAL A 295 0.28 5.88 2.12
N PRO A 296 1.43 6.26 1.54
CA PRO A 296 2.43 5.29 1.10
C PRO A 296 3.24 4.76 2.28
N ILE A 297 3.56 3.46 2.25
CA ILE A 297 4.49 2.79 3.16
C ILE A 297 5.76 2.47 2.39
N TYR A 298 6.90 2.90 2.92
CA TYR A 298 8.19 2.78 2.27
C TYR A 298 9.04 1.66 2.87
N PHE A 299 9.75 0.97 2.02
CA PHE A 299 10.85 0.09 2.40
C PHE A 299 12.13 0.55 1.67
N GLY A 300 13.02 1.22 2.41
CA GLY A 300 14.09 1.99 1.79
C GLY A 300 13.54 3.23 1.07
N GLU A 301 13.92 3.42 -0.19
CA GLU A 301 13.47 4.54 -1.03
C GLU A 301 12.20 4.22 -1.86
N GLU A 302 11.73 2.96 -1.81
CA GLU A 302 10.64 2.49 -2.65
C GLU A 302 9.31 2.38 -1.90
N ILE A 303 8.20 2.69 -2.60
CA ILE A 303 6.85 2.46 -2.08
C ILE A 303 6.56 0.96 -2.16
N ASN A 304 6.44 0.33 -1.00
CA ASN A 304 6.16 -1.10 -0.88
C ASN A 304 4.66 -1.40 -0.86
N SER A 305 3.91 -0.56 -0.16
CA SER A 305 2.47 -0.70 0.02
C SER A 305 1.82 0.66 0.12
N LYS A 306 0.52 0.73 -0.11
CA LYS A 306 -0.28 1.92 0.16
C LYS A 306 -1.45 1.52 1.06
N ILE A 307 -1.70 2.29 2.12
CA ILE A 307 -2.81 2.06 3.04
C ILE A 307 -3.89 3.10 2.75
N PHE A 308 -5.12 2.65 2.64
CA PHE A 308 -6.29 3.45 2.33
C PHE A 308 -7.31 3.37 3.46
N LEU A 309 -7.96 4.49 3.72
CA LEU A 309 -9.04 4.63 4.69
C LEU A 309 -10.26 5.19 3.96
N LEU A 310 -11.33 4.41 3.84
CA LEU A 310 -12.55 4.77 3.14
C LEU A 310 -13.70 4.98 4.13
N GLY A 311 -14.44 6.07 3.96
CA GLY A 311 -15.60 6.40 4.77
C GLY A 311 -16.51 7.46 4.14
N PRO A 312 -17.51 7.94 4.88
CA PRO A 312 -18.37 9.03 4.41
C PRO A 312 -17.59 10.34 4.34
N PRO A 313 -17.98 11.30 3.49
CA PRO A 313 -17.33 12.61 3.40
C PRO A 313 -17.28 13.39 4.70
N ARG A 314 -18.15 13.08 5.66
CA ARG A 314 -18.16 13.67 6.99
C ARG A 314 -17.26 12.96 8.00
N MET A 315 -16.31 12.12 7.55
CA MET A 315 -15.36 11.50 8.48
C MET A 315 -14.58 12.57 9.26
N ASP A 316 -14.09 12.19 10.44
CA ASP A 316 -13.19 13.04 11.23
C ASP A 316 -11.79 13.04 10.59
N TYR A 317 -11.57 13.97 9.66
CA TYR A 317 -10.32 14.10 8.93
C TYR A 317 -9.13 14.36 9.84
N ASP A 318 -9.29 15.18 10.90
CA ASP A 318 -8.22 15.46 11.86
C ASP A 318 -7.73 14.18 12.54
N LYS A 319 -8.66 13.39 13.06
CA LYS A 319 -8.37 12.10 13.67
C LYS A 319 -7.77 11.11 12.69
N ALA A 320 -8.38 10.98 11.51
CA ALA A 320 -7.96 10.01 10.49
C ALA A 320 -6.54 10.30 9.96
N ILE A 321 -6.22 11.56 9.64
CA ILE A 321 -4.90 11.98 9.17
C ILE A 321 -3.84 11.71 10.25
N ASN A 322 -4.11 12.04 11.50
CA ASN A 322 -3.16 11.83 12.59
C ASN A 322 -2.88 10.34 12.84
N LEU A 323 -3.92 9.50 12.80
CA LEU A 323 -3.76 8.05 12.96
C LEU A 323 -2.97 7.44 11.79
N LEU A 324 -3.28 7.82 10.55
CA LEU A 324 -2.55 7.37 9.36
C LEU A 324 -1.08 7.79 9.40
N ASN A 325 -0.79 9.04 9.75
CA ASN A 325 0.59 9.54 9.85
C ASN A 325 1.38 8.82 10.95
N TYR A 326 0.75 8.59 12.10
CA TYR A 326 1.38 7.85 13.18
C TYR A 326 1.67 6.41 12.75
N LEU A 327 0.70 5.73 12.16
CA LEU A 327 0.84 4.36 11.65
C LEU A 327 1.95 4.28 10.60
N LYS A 328 1.96 5.17 9.59
CA LYS A 328 3.02 5.29 8.59
C LYS A 328 4.39 5.41 9.24
N LYS A 329 4.54 6.33 10.21
CA LYS A 329 5.81 6.57 10.91
C LYS A 329 6.31 5.31 11.63
N GLU A 330 5.44 4.65 12.40
CA GLU A 330 5.83 3.46 13.17
C GLU A 330 6.19 2.28 12.26
N ILE A 331 5.40 2.03 11.20
CA ILE A 331 5.71 0.98 10.23
C ILE A 331 7.02 1.27 9.49
N ASN A 332 7.23 2.49 8.99
CA ASN A 332 8.46 2.84 8.28
C ASN A 332 9.69 2.73 9.19
N ASN A 333 9.58 3.13 10.46
CA ASN A 333 10.66 2.95 11.44
C ASN A 333 11.00 1.47 11.61
N TYR A 334 10.00 0.61 11.78
CA TYR A 334 10.18 -0.83 11.89
C TYR A 334 10.88 -1.42 10.66
N LEU A 335 10.42 -1.06 9.46
CA LEU A 335 10.99 -1.54 8.20
C LEU A 335 12.44 -1.07 8.00
N ASN A 336 12.75 0.17 8.38
CA ASN A 336 14.12 0.72 8.30
C ASN A 336 15.09 0.01 9.24
N VAL A 337 14.66 -0.38 10.44
CA VAL A 337 15.47 -1.18 11.37
C VAL A 337 15.79 -2.54 10.75
N LEU A 338 14.80 -3.23 10.19
CA LEU A 338 15.00 -4.52 9.51
C LEU A 338 15.92 -4.40 8.28
N GLY A 339 15.79 -3.33 7.50
CA GLY A 339 16.66 -3.03 6.35
C GLY A 339 18.09 -2.69 6.76
N GLY A 340 18.28 -1.96 7.86
CA GLY A 340 19.58 -1.59 8.42
C GLY A 340 20.36 -2.78 8.96
N GLU A 341 19.71 -3.76 9.56
CA GLU A 341 20.34 -5.01 10.01
C GLU A 341 20.80 -5.88 8.83
N LYS A 342 20.01 -5.98 7.75
CA LYS A 342 20.44 -6.69 6.52
C LYS A 342 21.68 -6.06 5.89
N ASN A 343 21.79 -4.74 5.88
CA ASN A 343 22.95 -4.02 5.35
C ASN A 343 24.20 -4.21 6.22
N LYS A 344 24.07 -4.31 7.54
CA LYS A 344 25.17 -4.63 8.46
C LYS A 344 25.67 -6.08 8.28
N CYS A 345 24.77 -7.04 8.07
CA CYS A 345 25.14 -8.43 7.78
C CYS A 345 25.81 -8.59 6.41
N GLN A 346 25.33 -7.90 5.37
CA GLN A 346 25.96 -7.94 4.05
C GLN A 346 27.34 -7.25 4.03
N LYS A 347 27.51 -6.15 4.77
CA LYS A 347 28.82 -5.52 4.93
C LYS A 347 29.80 -6.44 5.69
N LYS A 348 29.34 -7.11 6.76
CA LYS A 348 30.17 -8.09 7.49
C LYS A 348 30.56 -9.29 6.61
N SER A 349 29.64 -9.85 5.82
CA SER A 349 29.92 -10.96 4.91
C SER A 349 30.87 -10.58 3.77
N LYS A 350 30.75 -9.38 3.19
CA LYS A 350 31.71 -8.86 2.20
C LYS A 350 33.10 -8.63 2.80
N THR A 351 33.19 -8.14 4.04
CA THR A 351 34.47 -7.93 4.76
C THR A 351 35.14 -9.26 5.12
N ILE A 352 34.36 -10.29 5.49
CA ILE A 352 34.87 -11.64 5.74
C ILE A 352 35.36 -12.28 4.43
N SER A 353 34.58 -12.16 3.34
CA SER A 353 34.98 -12.68 2.02
C SER A 353 36.21 -11.99 1.45
N SER A 354 36.40 -10.69 1.66
CA SER A 354 37.62 -9.96 1.27
C SER A 354 38.81 -10.38 2.09
N LYS A 355 38.71 -10.53 3.42
CA LYS A 355 39.78 -11.05 4.30
C LYS A 355 40.16 -12.49 3.95
N MET A 356 39.22 -13.35 3.58
CA MET A 356 39.54 -14.72 3.13
C MET A 356 40.30 -14.75 1.79
N LYS A 357 39.96 -13.84 0.83
CA LYS A 357 40.71 -13.71 -0.42
C LYS A 357 42.13 -13.22 -0.19
N THR A 358 42.32 -12.24 0.67
CA THR A 358 43.65 -11.70 1.01
C THR A 358 44.51 -12.76 1.71
N ASN A 359 43.97 -13.52 2.65
CA ASN A 359 44.67 -14.61 3.33
C ASN A 359 45.05 -15.76 2.38
N LYS A 360 44.22 -16.07 1.39
CA LYS A 360 44.54 -17.06 0.34
C LYS A 360 45.65 -16.60 -0.57
N GLN A 361 45.69 -15.31 -0.92
CA GLN A 361 46.82 -14.72 -1.70
C GLN A 361 48.12 -14.69 -0.94
N ILE A 362 48.09 -14.41 0.37
CA ILE A 362 49.27 -14.43 1.24
C ILE A 362 49.82 -15.87 1.42
N ALA A 363 48.90 -16.86 1.55
CA ALA A 363 49.31 -18.27 1.65
C ALA A 363 49.96 -18.78 0.35
N THR A 364 49.41 -18.40 -0.83
CA THR A 364 50.00 -18.78 -2.14
C THR A 364 51.34 -18.07 -2.39
N ALA A 365 51.49 -16.82 -1.94
CA ALA A 365 52.79 -16.12 -2.02
C ALA A 365 53.86 -16.75 -1.12
N ARG A 366 53.51 -17.19 0.09
CA ARG A 366 54.44 -17.90 0.99
C ARG A 366 54.84 -19.28 0.50
N GLN A 367 54.02 -19.99 -0.25
CA GLN A 367 54.39 -21.26 -0.90
C GLN A 367 55.34 -21.05 -2.07
N LYS A 368 55.17 -19.99 -2.87
CA LYS A 368 56.09 -19.65 -3.97
C LYS A 368 57.48 -19.21 -3.51
N THR A 369 57.58 -18.61 -2.32
CA THR A 369 58.88 -18.18 -1.74
C THR A 369 59.66 -19.35 -1.09
N LYS A 370 58.97 -20.43 -0.65
CA LYS A 370 59.66 -21.64 -0.12
C LYS A 370 60.23 -22.55 -1.21
N LEU A 371 59.83 -22.39 -2.47
CA LEU A 371 60.30 -23.17 -3.63
C LEU A 371 61.52 -22.56 -4.34
N LYS A 372 62.04 -21.42 -3.85
CA LYS A 372 63.23 -20.73 -4.41
C LYS A 372 64.39 -20.67 -3.36
N LYS A 373 64.78 -21.78 -2.77
CA LYS A 373 66.10 -21.87 -2.10
C LYS A 373 67.09 -22.48 -3.08
N PRO A 374 68.24 -21.82 -3.35
CA PRO A 374 69.25 -22.36 -4.24
C PRO A 374 69.97 -23.55 -3.58
N THR A 375 70.08 -24.63 -4.30
CA THR A 375 70.97 -25.74 -4.03
C THR A 375 72.41 -25.23 -4.23
N THR A 376 73.15 -25.00 -3.12
CA THR A 376 74.58 -24.80 -3.14
C THR A 376 75.26 -26.14 -3.40
N ASN A 377 75.83 -26.28 -4.58
CA ASN A 377 76.81 -27.29 -4.95
C ASN A 377 78.05 -27.06 -4.04
N ILE A 378 78.44 -28.09 -3.28
CA ILE A 378 79.80 -28.23 -2.78
C ILE A 378 80.38 -29.45 -3.47
N ASN A 379 81.20 -29.15 -4.50
CA ASN A 379 82.28 -30.05 -4.95
C ASN A 379 83.56 -29.62 -4.28
N GLN A 380 84.25 -30.53 -3.60
CA GLN A 380 85.68 -30.81 -3.78
C GLN A 380 86.33 -31.38 -2.54
N LYS A 381 86.95 -32.48 -2.81
CA LYS A 381 88.13 -33.17 -2.35
C LYS A 381 88.07 -33.89 -1.02
#